data_6b373db0b02e5067a7e0f5c61162b45d
#
_entry.id   6b373db0b02e5067a7e0f5c61162b45d
#
_cell.length_a   1.000
_cell.length_b   1.000
_cell.length_c   1.000
_cell.angle_alpha   90.00
_cell.angle_beta   90.00
_cell.angle_gamma   90.00
#
_symmetry.space_group_name_H-M   'P 1'
#
loop_
_entity.id
_entity.type
_entity.pdbx_description
1 polymer ?
#
loop_
_entity_poly.entity_id
_entity_poly.type
_entity_poly.pdbx_seq_one_letter_code
_entity_poly.pdbx_strand_id
1 'polypeptide(L)'
;DWLIFLCSNYSKYFDSISKSSIIKLNKFKYNFSDKDVKKIKKIEETTNHDVKAVEYFIRDFFKKDKTLSKYIHLIHFGLTSEDINSLSYAIMIKKGTSIQLDKVTECKKIIGKLANKWKNIAFLSKTHGQAASPSTIGKELKVYASRLDREINILKKIKPMAKFSGATGNYHTFNIAVDSIDWQKSNKKFIKSYKVEQNPITTQIEPHDWIAEILNSISRLNNILLDLSQDMWIYISNDVFGLKLIKNEVGSSTMPHKVNPIDFENAEGNLGISNALNNHFSDKLTKSRLQRDLSDSTVLRNIGTTYGYSYLAISSLVKGLNKLTPNKKSISDELDNNWEVLTEAVQTVMRYEGINDAYEQLKKLSRGNKLNK
;
A
#
# COMPACT_ATOMS: atom_id res chain seq x y z
N ASP A 1 16.78 -17.87 13.61
CA ASP A 1 15.78 -18.84 13.13
C ASP A 1 16.40 -19.90 12.21
N TRP A 2 17.26 -19.53 11.23
CA TRP A 2 17.89 -20.50 10.31
C TRP A 2 18.68 -21.58 11.04
N LEU A 3 19.54 -21.20 11.99
CA LEU A 3 20.29 -22.13 12.83
C LEU A 3 19.37 -23.12 13.58
N ILE A 4 18.29 -22.60 14.19
CA ILE A 4 17.29 -23.43 14.88
C ILE A 4 16.67 -24.44 13.89
N PHE A 5 16.36 -23.97 12.67
CA PHE A 5 15.78 -24.82 11.63
C PHE A 5 16.72 -25.94 11.22
N LEU A 6 18.01 -25.65 10.98
CA LEU A 6 19.02 -26.62 10.63
C LEU A 6 19.17 -27.70 11.73
N CYS A 7 19.42 -27.26 12.96
CA CYS A 7 19.64 -28.16 14.09
C CYS A 7 18.39 -28.99 14.45
N SER A 8 17.19 -28.46 14.21
CA SER A 8 15.95 -29.18 14.52
C SER A 8 15.50 -30.17 13.44
N ASN A 9 15.82 -29.91 12.16
CA ASN A 9 15.36 -30.75 11.05
C ASN A 9 16.45 -31.70 10.51
N TYR A 10 17.73 -31.44 10.77
CA TYR A 10 18.87 -32.15 10.19
C TYR A 10 19.91 -32.49 11.22
N SER A 11 19.48 -33.01 12.39
CA SER A 11 20.35 -33.37 13.51
C SER A 11 21.41 -34.44 13.18
N LYS A 12 21.26 -35.17 12.06
CA LYS A 12 22.28 -36.10 11.52
C LYS A 12 23.53 -35.37 11.00
N TYR A 13 23.35 -34.11 10.51
CA TYR A 13 24.42 -33.33 9.88
C TYR A 13 24.82 -32.11 10.71
N PHE A 14 23.93 -31.63 11.59
CA PHE A 14 24.16 -30.52 12.49
C PHE A 14 23.86 -30.93 13.91
N ASP A 15 24.61 -30.40 14.87
CA ASP A 15 24.38 -30.69 16.29
C ASP A 15 22.94 -30.41 16.69
N SER A 16 22.35 -31.37 17.41
CA SER A 16 20.99 -31.17 17.94
C SER A 16 20.93 -29.98 18.91
N ILE A 17 19.90 -29.16 18.80
CA ILE A 17 19.70 -27.98 19.66
C ILE A 17 18.70 -28.28 20.79
N SER A 18 19.08 -27.99 22.04
CA SER A 18 18.21 -28.21 23.18
C SER A 18 17.02 -27.23 23.22
N LYS A 19 15.89 -27.64 23.83
CA LYS A 19 14.74 -26.78 24.06
C LYS A 19 15.11 -25.50 24.82
N SER A 20 16.01 -25.60 25.82
CA SER A 20 16.48 -24.44 26.58
C SER A 20 17.27 -23.48 25.71
N SER A 21 18.12 -23.95 24.80
CA SER A 21 18.82 -23.09 23.83
C SER A 21 17.85 -22.38 22.87
N ILE A 22 16.81 -23.07 22.38
CA ILE A 22 15.77 -22.48 21.53
C ILE A 22 15.04 -21.35 22.28
N ILE A 23 14.68 -21.57 23.55
CA ILE A 23 14.02 -20.54 24.40
C ILE A 23 14.93 -19.32 24.55
N LYS A 24 16.24 -19.51 24.81
CA LYS A 24 17.21 -18.40 24.91
C LYS A 24 17.29 -17.59 23.60
N LEU A 25 17.38 -18.27 22.46
CA LEU A 25 17.46 -17.63 21.14
C LEU A 25 16.17 -16.87 20.81
N ASN A 26 15.01 -17.41 21.12
CA ASN A 26 13.75 -16.72 20.96
C ASN A 26 13.66 -15.49 21.87
N LYS A 27 14.07 -15.61 23.15
CA LYS A 27 14.13 -14.47 24.06
C LYS A 27 15.07 -13.38 23.55
N PHE A 28 16.24 -13.74 23.02
CA PHE A 28 17.17 -12.79 22.39
C PHE A 28 16.52 -12.06 21.20
N LYS A 29 15.88 -12.79 20.32
CA LYS A 29 15.20 -12.23 19.14
C LYS A 29 14.05 -11.26 19.52
N TYR A 30 13.20 -11.66 20.46
CA TYR A 30 12.03 -10.87 20.82
C TYR A 30 12.33 -9.68 21.74
N ASN A 31 13.46 -9.70 22.45
CA ASN A 31 13.92 -8.60 23.31
C ASN A 31 14.87 -7.63 22.57
N PHE A 32 14.95 -7.72 21.24
CA PHE A 32 15.75 -6.80 20.44
C PHE A 32 15.31 -5.36 20.64
N SER A 33 16.27 -4.47 20.90
CA SER A 33 16.02 -3.11 21.35
C SER A 33 16.87 -2.06 20.62
N ASP A 34 16.55 -0.78 20.80
CA ASP A 34 17.34 0.33 20.24
C ASP A 34 18.81 0.31 20.70
N LYS A 35 19.08 -0.22 21.91
CA LYS A 35 20.47 -0.42 22.39
C LYS A 35 21.22 -1.43 21.53
N ASP A 36 20.52 -2.44 21.03
CA ASP A 36 21.13 -3.46 20.17
C ASP A 36 21.33 -2.92 18.76
N VAL A 37 20.41 -2.11 18.25
CA VAL A 37 20.59 -1.34 17.00
C VAL A 37 21.86 -0.49 17.07
N LYS A 38 22.06 0.27 18.14
CA LYS A 38 23.27 1.12 18.34
C LYS A 38 24.55 0.28 18.33
N LYS A 39 24.55 -0.92 18.96
CA LYS A 39 25.72 -1.81 18.93
C LYS A 39 26.02 -2.33 17.52
N ILE A 40 24.97 -2.75 16.79
CA ILE A 40 25.11 -3.21 15.41
C ILE A 40 25.68 -2.08 14.54
N LYS A 41 25.12 -0.86 14.65
CA LYS A 41 25.61 0.30 13.90
C LYS A 41 27.07 0.62 14.19
N LYS A 42 27.50 0.53 15.44
CA LYS A 42 28.92 0.69 15.80
C LYS A 42 29.84 -0.39 15.17
N ILE A 43 29.35 -1.64 15.06
CA ILE A 43 30.08 -2.69 14.33
C ILE A 43 30.12 -2.38 12.83
N GLU A 44 29.00 -1.91 12.28
CA GLU A 44 28.87 -1.56 10.87
C GLU A 44 29.82 -0.40 10.46
N GLU A 45 30.04 0.58 11.32
CA GLU A 45 31.03 1.67 11.10
C GLU A 45 32.44 1.13 10.79
N THR A 46 32.82 0.00 11.40
CA THR A 46 34.12 -0.63 11.18
C THR A 46 34.10 -1.62 10.01
N THR A 47 33.03 -2.38 9.87
CA THR A 47 32.93 -3.45 8.86
C THR A 47 32.48 -2.94 7.49
N ASN A 48 31.88 -1.78 7.43
CA ASN A 48 31.21 -1.20 6.26
C ASN A 48 30.26 -2.21 5.55
N HIS A 49 29.59 -3.07 6.37
CA HIS A 49 28.70 -4.11 5.86
C HIS A 49 27.61 -4.43 6.88
N ASP A 50 26.35 -4.14 6.52
CA ASP A 50 25.17 -4.23 7.38
C ASP A 50 24.89 -5.65 7.91
N VAL A 51 24.71 -6.64 7.01
CA VAL A 51 24.38 -8.02 7.41
C VAL A 51 25.54 -8.65 8.17
N LYS A 52 26.79 -8.33 7.82
CA LYS A 52 27.96 -8.83 8.54
C LYS A 52 28.07 -8.27 9.95
N ALA A 53 27.66 -7.00 10.14
CA ALA A 53 27.57 -6.40 11.47
C ALA A 53 26.53 -7.11 12.35
N VAL A 54 25.38 -7.48 11.79
CA VAL A 54 24.36 -8.28 12.48
C VAL A 54 24.90 -9.67 12.83
N GLU A 55 25.63 -10.32 11.91
CA GLU A 55 26.26 -11.61 12.18
C GLU A 55 27.25 -11.50 13.36
N TYR A 56 28.12 -10.51 13.39
CA TYR A 56 29.07 -10.29 14.48
C TYR A 56 28.37 -10.03 15.81
N PHE A 57 27.33 -9.24 15.82
CA PHE A 57 26.49 -9.00 17.00
C PHE A 57 25.90 -10.30 17.55
N ILE A 58 25.39 -11.19 16.69
CA ILE A 58 24.85 -12.49 17.08
C ILE A 58 25.99 -13.39 17.60
N ARG A 59 27.15 -13.42 16.92
CA ARG A 59 28.33 -14.20 17.36
C ARG A 59 28.78 -13.77 18.75
N ASP A 60 28.80 -12.51 19.06
CA ASP A 60 29.18 -11.99 20.39
C ASP A 60 28.20 -12.39 21.49
N PHE A 61 26.90 -12.49 21.16
CA PHE A 61 25.90 -13.05 22.06
C PHE A 61 26.16 -14.53 22.34
N PHE A 62 26.45 -15.30 21.29
CA PHE A 62 26.73 -16.74 21.39
C PHE A 62 28.00 -17.02 22.19
N LYS A 63 29.08 -16.26 22.00
CA LYS A 63 30.34 -16.39 22.75
C LYS A 63 30.18 -16.30 24.27
N LYS A 64 29.21 -15.51 24.72
CA LYS A 64 28.94 -15.28 26.16
C LYS A 64 28.12 -16.38 26.82
N ASP A 65 27.56 -17.32 26.06
CA ASP A 65 26.75 -18.44 26.57
C ASP A 65 27.39 -19.78 26.22
N LYS A 66 27.82 -20.49 27.24
CA LYS A 66 28.48 -21.81 27.10
C LYS A 66 27.65 -22.84 26.32
N THR A 67 26.29 -22.71 26.35
CA THR A 67 25.44 -23.68 25.65
C THR A 67 25.21 -23.30 24.17
N LEU A 68 25.42 -22.02 23.82
CA LEU A 68 25.24 -21.48 22.46
C LEU A 68 26.58 -21.42 21.70
N SER A 69 27.72 -21.27 22.40
CA SER A 69 29.02 -21.05 21.79
C SER A 69 29.42 -22.15 20.79
N LYS A 70 29.01 -23.39 21.01
CA LYS A 70 29.27 -24.50 20.09
C LYS A 70 28.58 -24.37 18.72
N TYR A 71 27.55 -23.55 18.58
CA TYR A 71 26.83 -23.32 17.33
C TYR A 71 27.30 -22.11 16.54
N ILE A 72 28.35 -21.39 16.98
CA ILE A 72 28.82 -20.15 16.32
C ILE A 72 29.13 -20.36 14.83
N HIS A 73 29.69 -21.53 14.47
CA HIS A 73 30.03 -21.89 13.09
C HIS A 73 28.81 -22.05 12.17
N LEU A 74 27.61 -22.27 12.72
CA LEU A 74 26.38 -22.43 11.97
C LEU A 74 25.63 -21.07 11.74
N ILE A 75 26.12 -20.00 12.36
CA ILE A 75 25.57 -18.66 12.08
C ILE A 75 25.89 -18.30 10.63
N HIS A 76 24.88 -17.99 9.84
CA HIS A 76 25.01 -17.68 8.41
C HIS A 76 25.47 -18.87 7.52
N PHE A 77 25.30 -20.10 7.97
CA PHE A 77 25.72 -21.29 7.22
C PHE A 77 25.04 -21.36 5.85
N GLY A 78 25.86 -21.45 4.78
CA GLY A 78 25.41 -21.58 3.39
C GLY A 78 24.77 -20.33 2.77
N LEU A 79 24.55 -19.28 3.56
CA LEU A 79 23.82 -18.08 3.14
C LEU A 79 24.71 -17.02 2.51
N THR A 80 24.10 -16.18 1.68
CA THR A 80 24.60 -14.86 1.34
C THR A 80 23.74 -13.80 2.04
N SER A 81 24.23 -12.56 2.13
CA SER A 81 23.49 -11.45 2.75
C SER A 81 22.10 -11.28 2.17
N GLU A 82 21.95 -11.50 0.88
CA GLU A 82 20.68 -11.34 0.19
C GLU A 82 19.63 -12.42 0.51
N ASP A 83 20.05 -13.59 0.94
CA ASP A 83 19.11 -14.59 1.48
C ASP A 83 18.40 -14.06 2.74
N ILE A 84 19.12 -13.29 3.56
CA ILE A 84 18.56 -12.66 4.75
C ILE A 84 17.74 -11.42 4.38
N ASN A 85 18.28 -10.55 3.50
CA ASN A 85 17.64 -9.31 3.10
C ASN A 85 16.31 -9.57 2.38
N SER A 86 16.28 -10.44 1.38
CA SER A 86 15.06 -10.73 0.62
C SER A 86 13.93 -11.25 1.51
N LEU A 87 14.23 -12.17 2.44
CA LEU A 87 13.23 -12.68 3.38
C LEU A 87 12.78 -11.60 4.38
N SER A 88 13.71 -10.77 4.88
CA SER A 88 13.40 -9.69 5.81
C SER A 88 12.52 -8.63 5.16
N TYR A 89 12.84 -8.20 3.94
CA TYR A 89 12.01 -7.27 3.18
C TYR A 89 10.64 -7.88 2.84
N ALA A 90 10.57 -9.16 2.46
CA ALA A 90 9.30 -9.82 2.21
C ALA A 90 8.38 -9.82 3.44
N ILE A 91 8.92 -10.07 4.64
CA ILE A 91 8.17 -10.02 5.90
C ILE A 91 7.73 -8.58 6.22
N MET A 92 8.63 -7.60 6.09
CA MET A 92 8.34 -6.20 6.38
C MET A 92 7.31 -5.61 5.43
N ILE A 93 7.48 -5.81 4.11
CA ILE A 93 6.55 -5.33 3.07
C ILE A 93 5.17 -5.97 3.25
N LYS A 94 5.12 -7.28 3.51
CA LYS A 94 3.86 -7.97 3.81
C LYS A 94 3.12 -7.35 4.99
N LYS A 95 3.84 -7.05 6.08
CA LYS A 95 3.26 -6.38 7.26
C LYS A 95 2.80 -4.95 6.92
N GLY A 96 3.63 -4.18 6.23
CA GLY A 96 3.29 -2.83 5.76
C GLY A 96 2.04 -2.83 4.87
N THR A 97 1.97 -3.76 3.91
CA THR A 97 0.81 -3.93 3.02
C THR A 97 -0.46 -4.28 3.81
N SER A 98 -0.35 -5.13 4.84
CA SER A 98 -1.50 -5.44 5.71
C SER A 98 -2.02 -4.20 6.43
N ILE A 99 -1.14 -3.39 7.02
CA ILE A 99 -1.50 -2.14 7.70
C ILE A 99 -2.15 -1.16 6.71
N GLN A 100 -1.61 -1.06 5.51
CA GLN A 100 -2.16 -0.23 4.45
C GLN A 100 -3.55 -0.69 4.03
N LEU A 101 -3.74 -2.00 3.82
CA LEU A 101 -5.04 -2.59 3.49
C LEU A 101 -6.09 -2.33 4.57
N ASP A 102 -5.72 -2.42 5.84
CA ASP A 102 -6.63 -2.13 6.96
C ASP A 102 -7.08 -0.67 6.89
N LYS A 103 -6.15 0.26 6.64
CA LYS A 103 -6.44 1.70 6.57
C LYS A 103 -7.31 2.07 5.36
N VAL A 104 -7.01 1.51 4.18
CA VAL A 104 -7.84 1.68 2.98
C VAL A 104 -9.23 1.09 3.18
N THR A 105 -9.32 -0.06 3.85
CA THR A 105 -10.60 -0.72 4.15
C THR A 105 -11.44 0.12 5.11
N GLU A 106 -10.84 0.77 6.10
CA GLU A 106 -11.50 1.74 6.98
C GLU A 106 -12.08 2.90 6.16
N CYS A 107 -11.26 3.52 5.30
CA CYS A 107 -11.68 4.60 4.41
C CYS A 107 -12.86 4.17 3.51
N LYS A 108 -12.74 3.02 2.84
CA LYS A 108 -13.81 2.44 2.00
C LYS A 108 -15.11 2.25 2.78
N LYS A 109 -15.05 1.78 4.03
CA LYS A 109 -16.23 1.61 4.88
C LYS A 109 -16.91 2.95 5.18
N ILE A 110 -16.15 4.02 5.42
CA ILE A 110 -16.70 5.35 5.65
C ILE A 110 -17.38 5.87 4.38
N ILE A 111 -16.71 5.78 3.22
CA ILE A 111 -17.30 6.14 1.92
C ILE A 111 -18.62 5.38 1.69
N GLY A 112 -18.64 4.07 1.93
CA GLY A 112 -19.83 3.23 1.79
C GLY A 112 -20.97 3.62 2.74
N LYS A 113 -20.66 4.01 4.00
CA LYS A 113 -21.65 4.53 4.94
C LYS A 113 -22.26 5.86 4.46
N LEU A 114 -21.43 6.78 3.97
CA LEU A 114 -21.86 8.06 3.42
C LEU A 114 -22.69 7.86 2.15
N ALA A 115 -22.26 6.97 1.26
CA ALA A 115 -22.99 6.59 0.05
C ALA A 115 -24.40 6.08 0.38
N ASN A 116 -24.55 5.22 1.37
CA ASN A 116 -25.85 4.71 1.79
C ASN A 116 -26.70 5.79 2.48
N LYS A 117 -26.08 6.63 3.31
CA LYS A 117 -26.77 7.74 4.00
C LYS A 117 -27.36 8.76 3.04
N TRP A 118 -26.69 9.05 1.93
CA TRP A 118 -27.06 10.09 0.97
C TRP A 118 -27.58 9.54 -0.37
N LYS A 119 -27.97 8.27 -0.40
CA LYS A 119 -28.43 7.58 -1.62
C LYS A 119 -29.64 8.23 -2.31
N ASN A 120 -30.47 8.94 -1.56
CA ASN A 120 -31.69 9.58 -2.04
C ASN A 120 -31.53 11.09 -2.23
N ILE A 121 -30.34 11.67 -2.09
CA ILE A 121 -30.10 13.07 -2.35
C ILE A 121 -29.74 13.20 -3.82
N ALA A 122 -30.71 13.62 -4.63
CA ALA A 122 -30.49 13.97 -6.03
C ALA A 122 -29.62 15.23 -6.12
N PHE A 123 -28.73 15.29 -7.08
CA PHE A 123 -27.93 16.47 -7.39
C PHE A 123 -27.59 16.51 -8.88
N LEU A 124 -27.24 17.69 -9.37
CA LEU A 124 -26.88 17.91 -10.75
C LEU A 124 -25.49 17.33 -11.03
N SER A 125 -25.41 16.35 -11.94
CA SER A 125 -24.11 15.85 -12.41
C SER A 125 -23.45 16.87 -13.34
N LYS A 126 -22.13 16.85 -13.40
CA LYS A 126 -21.35 17.66 -14.35
C LYS A 126 -20.48 16.76 -15.22
N THR A 127 -20.55 16.97 -16.53
CA THR A 127 -19.62 16.36 -17.50
C THR A 127 -18.94 17.48 -18.26
N HIS A 128 -17.62 17.41 -18.44
CA HIS A 128 -16.84 18.51 -19.03
C HIS A 128 -17.06 19.87 -18.31
N GLY A 129 -17.37 19.84 -17.01
CA GLY A 129 -17.67 21.04 -16.22
C GLY A 129 -19.05 21.66 -16.50
N GLN A 130 -19.90 21.05 -17.35
CA GLN A 130 -21.23 21.53 -17.71
C GLN A 130 -22.31 20.68 -17.03
N ALA A 131 -23.49 21.31 -16.80
CA ALA A 131 -24.67 20.63 -16.30
C ALA A 131 -25.06 19.43 -17.15
N ALA A 132 -25.30 18.30 -16.53
CA ALA A 132 -25.66 17.04 -17.15
C ALA A 132 -26.81 16.37 -16.39
N SER A 133 -27.26 15.22 -16.85
CA SER A 133 -28.37 14.48 -16.25
C SER A 133 -28.17 14.27 -14.73
N PRO A 134 -29.22 14.42 -13.92
CA PRO A 134 -29.13 14.30 -12.47
C PRO A 134 -28.66 12.89 -12.04
N SER A 135 -27.93 12.86 -10.94
CA SER A 135 -27.49 11.65 -10.23
C SER A 135 -27.87 11.73 -8.76
N THR A 136 -27.28 10.90 -7.92
CA THR A 136 -27.37 11.04 -6.47
C THR A 136 -25.98 11.10 -5.83
N ILE A 137 -25.84 11.86 -4.76
CA ILE A 137 -24.59 11.93 -3.99
C ILE A 137 -24.16 10.53 -3.54
N GLY A 138 -25.11 9.69 -3.16
CA GLY A 138 -24.81 8.33 -2.76
C GLY A 138 -24.21 7.48 -3.88
N LYS A 139 -24.69 7.62 -5.13
CA LYS A 139 -24.13 6.93 -6.30
C LYS A 139 -22.73 7.42 -6.60
N GLU A 140 -22.47 8.73 -6.54
CA GLU A 140 -21.12 9.29 -6.75
C GLU A 140 -20.10 8.67 -5.79
N LEU A 141 -20.38 8.69 -4.49
CA LEU A 141 -19.50 8.07 -3.49
C LEU A 141 -19.41 6.56 -3.66
N LYS A 142 -20.45 5.88 -4.12
CA LYS A 142 -20.45 4.43 -4.36
C LYS A 142 -19.48 4.01 -5.46
N VAL A 143 -19.24 4.86 -6.45
CA VAL A 143 -18.24 4.63 -7.50
C VAL A 143 -16.86 4.42 -6.88
N TYR A 144 -16.44 5.32 -5.99
CA TYR A 144 -15.14 5.20 -5.30
C TYR A 144 -15.05 3.97 -4.43
N ALA A 145 -16.09 3.67 -3.67
CA ALA A 145 -16.13 2.45 -2.84
C ALA A 145 -15.99 1.18 -3.69
N SER A 146 -16.61 1.13 -4.85
CA SER A 146 -16.54 0.00 -5.79
C SER A 146 -15.15 -0.14 -6.43
N ARG A 147 -14.55 0.98 -6.85
CA ARG A 147 -13.18 1.01 -7.40
C ARG A 147 -12.16 0.53 -6.37
N LEU A 148 -12.25 1.02 -5.12
CA LEU A 148 -11.40 0.60 -4.02
C LEU A 148 -11.55 -0.89 -3.70
N ASP A 149 -12.77 -1.42 -3.74
CA ASP A 149 -13.01 -2.84 -3.47
C ASP A 149 -12.30 -3.74 -4.48
N ARG A 150 -12.35 -3.37 -5.76
CA ARG A 150 -11.63 -4.09 -6.82
C ARG A 150 -10.12 -4.09 -6.59
N GLU A 151 -9.51 -2.93 -6.31
CA GLU A 151 -8.05 -2.83 -6.12
C GLU A 151 -7.59 -3.49 -4.81
N ILE A 152 -8.37 -3.41 -3.73
CA ILE A 152 -8.12 -4.14 -2.48
C ILE A 152 -8.06 -5.66 -2.75
N ASN A 153 -8.97 -6.18 -3.57
CA ASN A 153 -9.01 -7.60 -3.92
C ASN A 153 -7.84 -8.02 -4.82
N ILE A 154 -7.33 -7.12 -5.67
CA ILE A 154 -6.12 -7.36 -6.47
C ILE A 154 -4.90 -7.41 -5.53
N LEU A 155 -4.70 -6.39 -4.70
CA LEU A 155 -3.56 -6.29 -3.80
C LEU A 155 -3.46 -7.49 -2.83
N LYS A 156 -4.59 -8.00 -2.34
CA LYS A 156 -4.64 -9.18 -1.46
C LYS A 156 -4.15 -10.46 -2.11
N LYS A 157 -4.14 -10.55 -3.44
CA LYS A 157 -3.72 -11.75 -4.17
C LYS A 157 -2.22 -11.80 -4.42
N ILE A 158 -1.53 -10.67 -4.35
CA ILE A 158 -0.08 -10.59 -4.57
C ILE A 158 0.63 -11.29 -3.41
N LYS A 159 1.49 -12.23 -3.74
CA LYS A 159 2.22 -13.03 -2.77
C LYS A 159 3.63 -12.50 -2.61
N PRO A 160 4.04 -12.13 -1.40
CA PRO A 160 5.44 -11.81 -1.12
C PRO A 160 6.33 -13.00 -1.40
N MET A 161 7.45 -12.76 -2.08
CA MET A 161 8.43 -13.79 -2.45
C MET A 161 9.78 -13.48 -1.81
N ALA A 162 10.58 -14.52 -1.59
CA ALA A 162 11.96 -14.42 -1.16
C ALA A 162 12.80 -15.52 -1.80
N LYS A 163 14.10 -15.27 -1.90
CA LYS A 163 15.09 -16.30 -2.27
C LYS A 163 15.86 -16.77 -1.02
N PHE A 164 16.33 -18.01 -1.05
CA PHE A 164 17.18 -18.58 0.00
C PHE A 164 18.05 -19.69 -0.62
N SER A 165 18.96 -19.26 -1.52
CA SER A 165 19.62 -20.14 -2.51
C SER A 165 21.12 -19.89 -2.65
N GLY A 166 21.72 -19.08 -1.75
CA GLY A 166 23.15 -18.78 -1.74
C GLY A 166 23.57 -17.67 -2.71
N ALA A 167 24.87 -17.49 -2.87
CA ALA A 167 25.49 -16.32 -3.48
C ALA A 167 25.13 -16.04 -4.95
N THR A 168 24.71 -17.06 -5.70
CA THR A 168 24.34 -16.97 -7.12
C THR A 168 23.02 -17.68 -7.44
N GLY A 169 22.23 -18.01 -6.41
CA GLY A 169 20.90 -18.58 -6.59
C GLY A 169 20.85 -20.08 -6.91
N ASN A 170 21.97 -20.78 -6.89
CA ASN A 170 22.10 -22.16 -7.37
C ASN A 170 22.42 -23.22 -6.31
N TYR A 171 22.37 -22.89 -5.02
CA TYR A 171 22.56 -23.82 -3.88
C TYR A 171 23.92 -24.50 -3.82
N HIS A 172 24.91 -24.15 -4.65
CA HIS A 172 26.15 -24.94 -4.79
C HIS A 172 26.94 -25.07 -3.48
N THR A 173 27.06 -24.01 -2.66
CA THR A 173 27.74 -24.07 -1.36
C THR A 173 27.02 -24.98 -0.37
N PHE A 174 25.71 -25.01 -0.39
CA PHE A 174 24.90 -25.92 0.40
C PHE A 174 25.13 -27.37 -0.03
N ASN A 175 25.14 -27.67 -1.34
CA ASN A 175 25.33 -29.00 -1.89
C ASN A 175 26.76 -29.48 -1.68
N ILE A 176 27.79 -28.63 -1.76
CA ILE A 176 29.19 -29.00 -1.46
C ILE A 176 29.36 -29.37 0.01
N ALA A 177 28.67 -28.62 0.90
CA ALA A 177 28.79 -28.85 2.34
C ALA A 177 28.04 -30.12 2.80
N VAL A 178 26.84 -30.37 2.29
CA VAL A 178 25.99 -31.54 2.62
C VAL A 178 25.12 -31.87 1.41
N ASP A 179 25.58 -32.78 0.57
CA ASP A 179 24.96 -33.21 -0.70
C ASP A 179 23.71 -34.08 -0.54
N SER A 180 23.57 -34.73 0.61
CA SER A 180 22.44 -35.60 0.92
C SER A 180 21.17 -34.90 1.39
N ILE A 181 21.16 -33.57 1.43
CA ILE A 181 19.96 -32.74 1.73
C ILE A 181 19.44 -32.13 0.44
N ASP A 182 18.15 -32.30 0.15
CA ASP A 182 17.43 -31.52 -0.86
C ASP A 182 17.25 -30.06 -0.35
N TRP A 183 18.26 -29.24 -0.62
CA TRP A 183 18.30 -27.86 -0.14
C TRP A 183 17.20 -26.99 -0.73
N GLN A 184 16.77 -27.24 -1.96
CA GLN A 184 15.67 -26.49 -2.57
C GLN A 184 14.37 -26.72 -1.80
N LYS A 185 14.07 -27.97 -1.47
CA LYS A 185 12.89 -28.34 -0.66
C LYS A 185 13.02 -27.85 0.78
N SER A 186 14.21 -27.97 1.36
CA SER A 186 14.51 -27.52 2.73
C SER A 186 14.30 -26.02 2.88
N ASN A 187 14.92 -25.23 2.02
CA ASN A 187 14.87 -23.77 2.09
C ASN A 187 13.44 -23.24 1.79
N LYS A 188 12.73 -23.91 0.87
CA LYS A 188 11.29 -23.65 0.66
C LYS A 188 10.46 -23.86 1.93
N LYS A 189 10.72 -24.94 2.69
CA LYS A 189 10.06 -25.21 3.97
C LYS A 189 10.35 -24.10 4.99
N PHE A 190 11.60 -23.62 5.04
CA PHE A 190 12.01 -22.54 5.92
C PHE A 190 11.29 -21.23 5.58
N ILE A 191 11.32 -20.79 4.33
CA ILE A 191 10.64 -19.55 3.87
C ILE A 191 9.14 -19.62 4.12
N LYS A 192 8.50 -20.75 3.83
CA LYS A 192 7.05 -20.94 4.06
C LYS A 192 6.63 -20.80 5.52
N SER A 193 7.52 -21.04 6.48
CA SER A 193 7.23 -20.83 7.90
C SER A 193 6.91 -19.36 8.23
N TYR A 194 7.35 -18.41 7.38
CA TYR A 194 7.02 -16.98 7.47
C TYR A 194 5.80 -16.57 6.62
N LYS A 195 5.13 -17.56 6.01
CA LYS A 195 4.02 -17.30 5.05
C LYS A 195 4.48 -16.42 3.89
N VAL A 196 5.65 -16.66 3.38
CA VAL A 196 6.28 -16.06 2.19
C VAL A 196 6.50 -17.19 1.18
N GLU A 197 6.36 -16.91 -0.11
CA GLU A 197 6.64 -17.88 -1.16
C GLU A 197 8.13 -17.87 -1.52
N GLN A 198 8.68 -19.02 -1.91
CA GLN A 198 10.03 -19.07 -2.43
C GLN A 198 10.03 -18.76 -3.92
N ASN A 199 10.89 -17.84 -4.36
CA ASN A 199 11.29 -17.76 -5.75
C ASN A 199 12.37 -18.81 -6.01
N PRO A 200 12.10 -19.87 -6.82
CA PRO A 200 13.02 -21.00 -6.94
C PRO A 200 14.20 -20.74 -7.87
N ILE A 201 14.08 -19.77 -8.80
CA ILE A 201 15.09 -19.47 -9.82
C ILE A 201 15.43 -17.99 -9.74
N THR A 202 16.60 -17.69 -9.24
CA THR A 202 17.08 -16.33 -9.02
C THR A 202 18.56 -16.21 -9.30
N THR A 203 19.06 -15.00 -9.36
CA THR A 203 20.50 -14.69 -9.26
C THR A 203 20.92 -14.59 -7.79
N GLN A 204 21.86 -13.73 -7.43
CA GLN A 204 22.15 -13.44 -6.03
C GLN A 204 20.97 -12.77 -5.33
N ILE A 205 20.16 -11.99 -6.07
CA ILE A 205 18.99 -11.30 -5.55
C ILE A 205 17.69 -12.02 -5.94
N GLU A 206 16.65 -11.79 -5.17
CA GLU A 206 15.28 -11.95 -5.62
C GLU A 206 14.94 -10.77 -6.55
N PRO A 207 14.36 -10.99 -7.77
CA PRO A 207 14.24 -9.91 -8.79
C PRO A 207 13.29 -8.77 -8.44
N HIS A 208 12.55 -8.83 -7.34
CA HIS A 208 11.65 -7.79 -6.82
C HIS A 208 10.41 -7.48 -7.66
N ASP A 209 10.07 -8.32 -8.65
CA ASP A 209 8.88 -8.11 -9.50
C ASP A 209 7.59 -8.04 -8.67
N TRP A 210 7.45 -8.89 -7.66
CA TRP A 210 6.32 -8.86 -6.73
C TRP A 210 6.24 -7.57 -5.90
N ILE A 211 7.40 -6.92 -5.60
CA ILE A 211 7.43 -5.60 -4.94
C ILE A 211 6.86 -4.56 -5.88
N ALA A 212 7.26 -4.57 -7.14
CA ALA A 212 6.72 -3.68 -8.16
C ALA A 212 5.21 -3.89 -8.34
N GLU A 213 4.71 -5.13 -8.35
CA GLU A 213 3.27 -5.42 -8.38
C GLU A 213 2.52 -4.79 -7.21
N ILE A 214 3.04 -4.93 -5.97
CA ILE A 214 2.46 -4.31 -4.78
C ILE A 214 2.44 -2.80 -4.90
N LEU A 215 3.57 -2.17 -5.24
CA LEU A 215 3.69 -0.72 -5.33
C LEU A 215 2.80 -0.13 -6.43
N ASN A 216 2.71 -0.80 -7.59
CA ASN A 216 1.80 -0.42 -8.66
C ASN A 216 0.32 -0.56 -8.25
N SER A 217 -0.01 -1.58 -7.47
CA SER A 217 -1.36 -1.74 -6.92
C SER A 217 -1.69 -0.65 -5.88
N ILE A 218 -0.74 -0.30 -5.01
CA ILE A 218 -0.87 0.82 -4.07
C ILE A 218 -1.03 2.14 -4.84
N SER A 219 -0.29 2.37 -5.91
CA SER A 219 -0.44 3.58 -6.74
C SER A 219 -1.83 3.69 -7.35
N ARG A 220 -2.44 2.60 -7.80
CA ARG A 220 -3.83 2.62 -8.28
C ARG A 220 -4.84 2.91 -7.17
N LEU A 221 -4.64 2.34 -5.96
CA LEU A 221 -5.43 2.71 -4.77
C LEU A 221 -5.29 4.19 -4.44
N ASN A 222 -4.07 4.70 -4.43
CA ASN A 222 -3.77 6.11 -4.19
C ASN A 222 -4.45 7.02 -5.23
N ASN A 223 -4.43 6.64 -6.52
CA ASN A 223 -5.07 7.40 -7.59
C ASN A 223 -6.59 7.50 -7.41
N ILE A 224 -7.24 6.43 -6.93
CA ILE A 224 -8.68 6.47 -6.64
C ILE A 224 -8.97 7.44 -5.48
N LEU A 225 -8.12 7.46 -4.46
CA LEU A 225 -8.27 8.32 -3.30
C LEU A 225 -7.89 9.78 -3.61
N LEU A 226 -6.93 9.99 -4.52
CA LEU A 226 -6.55 11.31 -5.02
C LEU A 226 -7.69 11.92 -5.84
N ASP A 227 -8.26 11.16 -6.76
CA ASP A 227 -9.44 11.51 -7.55
C ASP A 227 -10.63 11.91 -6.63
N LEU A 228 -10.91 11.08 -5.60
CA LEU A 228 -11.90 11.42 -4.57
C LEU A 228 -11.58 12.72 -3.83
N SER A 229 -10.30 12.96 -3.50
CA SER A 229 -9.89 14.18 -2.77
C SER A 229 -10.14 15.42 -3.62
N GLN A 230 -9.81 15.38 -4.90
CA GLN A 230 -10.04 16.46 -5.86
C GLN A 230 -11.52 16.73 -6.08
N ASP A 231 -12.33 15.69 -6.27
CA ASP A 231 -13.78 15.84 -6.42
C ASP A 231 -14.42 16.43 -5.17
N MET A 232 -14.04 15.98 -3.98
CA MET A 232 -14.57 16.56 -2.73
C MET A 232 -14.19 18.02 -2.58
N TRP A 233 -12.98 18.40 -2.96
CA TRP A 233 -12.55 19.81 -2.97
C TRP A 233 -13.40 20.63 -3.92
N ILE A 234 -13.65 20.14 -5.15
CA ILE A 234 -14.51 20.80 -6.16
C ILE A 234 -15.95 20.89 -5.66
N TYR A 235 -16.51 19.84 -5.09
CA TYR A 235 -17.87 19.85 -4.57
C TYR A 235 -18.03 20.80 -3.36
N ILE A 236 -17.01 20.95 -2.53
CA ILE A 236 -17.00 21.97 -1.45
C ILE A 236 -16.94 23.38 -2.05
N SER A 237 -16.09 23.61 -3.04
CA SER A 237 -15.97 24.89 -3.75
C SER A 237 -17.27 25.32 -4.44
N ASN A 238 -18.09 24.35 -4.89
CA ASN A 238 -19.38 24.58 -5.55
C ASN A 238 -20.58 24.49 -4.59
N ASP A 239 -20.37 24.59 -3.27
CA ASP A 239 -21.42 24.53 -2.26
C ASP A 239 -22.29 23.26 -2.27
N VAL A 240 -21.85 22.18 -2.93
CA VAL A 240 -22.53 20.87 -2.86
C VAL A 240 -22.33 20.26 -1.47
N PHE A 241 -21.12 20.42 -0.90
CA PHE A 241 -20.81 20.02 0.47
C PHE A 241 -20.35 21.23 1.30
N GLY A 242 -20.74 21.23 2.58
CA GLY A 242 -20.10 22.01 3.63
C GLY A 242 -19.25 21.10 4.53
N LEU A 243 -18.42 21.72 5.36
CA LEU A 243 -17.62 21.06 6.38
C LEU A 243 -18.16 21.38 7.78
N LYS A 244 -18.32 20.35 8.60
CA LYS A 244 -18.70 20.51 10.01
C LYS A 244 -17.59 21.23 10.77
N LEU A 245 -18.00 22.22 11.57
CA LEU A 245 -17.11 22.89 12.51
C LEU A 245 -16.73 21.94 13.64
N ILE A 246 -15.45 21.80 13.88
CA ILE A 246 -14.93 21.05 15.03
C ILE A 246 -14.47 22.06 16.09
N LYS A 247 -14.95 21.91 17.29
CA LYS A 247 -14.59 22.78 18.43
C LYS A 247 -13.06 22.83 18.58
N ASN A 248 -12.50 24.01 18.66
CA ASN A 248 -11.09 24.30 18.78
C ASN A 248 -10.23 24.10 17.51
N GLU A 249 -10.80 23.70 16.36
CA GLU A 249 -10.06 23.80 15.07
C GLU A 249 -10.09 25.21 14.53
N VAL A 250 -8.96 25.68 14.01
CA VAL A 250 -8.83 26.96 13.31
C VAL A 250 -8.90 26.71 11.81
N GLY A 251 -9.96 27.18 11.15
CA GLY A 251 -10.17 26.97 9.72
C GLY A 251 -9.24 27.81 8.84
N SER A 252 -8.85 29.00 9.30
CA SER A 252 -7.91 29.90 8.63
C SER A 252 -7.25 30.79 9.68
N SER A 253 -5.94 31.02 9.55
CA SER A 253 -5.19 31.91 10.44
C SER A 253 -5.52 33.39 10.22
N THR A 254 -6.03 33.75 9.04
CA THR A 254 -6.24 35.16 8.61
C THR A 254 -7.71 35.51 8.43
N MET A 255 -8.54 34.56 8.01
CA MET A 255 -9.97 34.79 7.71
C MET A 255 -10.85 33.96 8.66
N PRO A 256 -11.38 34.54 9.74
CA PRO A 256 -12.06 33.79 10.81
C PRO A 256 -13.31 33.01 10.38
N HIS A 257 -13.99 33.46 9.31
CA HIS A 257 -15.19 32.80 8.78
C HIS A 257 -14.91 31.57 7.93
N LYS A 258 -13.65 31.33 7.55
CA LYS A 258 -13.29 30.37 6.51
C LYS A 258 -12.98 28.99 7.12
N VAL A 259 -13.56 27.95 6.57
CA VAL A 259 -13.27 26.55 6.90
C VAL A 259 -12.66 25.86 5.68
N ASN A 260 -11.34 25.76 5.64
CA ASN A 260 -10.63 25.19 4.50
C ASN A 260 -10.73 23.68 4.45
N PRO A 261 -10.81 23.04 3.28
CA PRO A 261 -10.82 21.58 3.10
C PRO A 261 -9.43 20.97 3.21
N ILE A 262 -8.63 21.38 4.21
CA ILE A 262 -7.21 21.02 4.38
C ILE A 262 -6.96 19.52 4.47
N ASP A 263 -7.94 18.75 4.94
CA ASP A 263 -7.81 17.30 5.03
C ASP A 263 -7.74 16.64 3.63
N PHE A 264 -8.47 17.18 2.65
CA PHE A 264 -8.45 16.73 1.26
C PHE A 264 -7.19 17.19 0.53
N GLU A 265 -6.77 18.45 0.73
CA GLU A 265 -5.52 18.99 0.17
C GLU A 265 -4.29 18.23 0.69
N ASN A 266 -4.25 17.94 1.98
CA ASN A 266 -3.19 17.14 2.59
C ASN A 266 -3.17 15.70 2.03
N ALA A 267 -4.34 15.10 1.83
CA ALA A 267 -4.45 13.78 1.22
C ALA A 267 -3.90 13.78 -0.21
N GLU A 268 -4.32 14.74 -1.05
CA GLU A 268 -3.87 14.89 -2.43
C GLU A 268 -2.35 15.01 -2.52
N GLY A 269 -1.74 15.91 -1.76
CA GLY A 269 -0.29 16.14 -1.78
C GLY A 269 0.51 14.89 -1.37
N ASN A 270 0.13 14.24 -0.27
CA ASN A 270 0.83 13.04 0.21
C ASN A 270 0.64 11.82 -0.70
N LEU A 271 -0.53 11.63 -1.31
CA LEU A 271 -0.76 10.58 -2.30
C LEU A 271 0.11 10.77 -3.55
N GLY A 272 0.27 12.02 -4.01
CA GLY A 272 1.15 12.36 -5.12
C GLY A 272 2.61 11.98 -4.85
N ILE A 273 3.14 12.32 -3.67
CA ILE A 273 4.50 11.97 -3.25
C ILE A 273 4.66 10.44 -3.17
N SER A 274 3.71 9.74 -2.54
CA SER A 274 3.73 8.27 -2.48
C SER A 274 3.79 7.65 -3.87
N ASN A 275 2.98 8.14 -4.81
CA ASN A 275 2.95 7.64 -6.18
C ASN A 275 4.27 7.87 -6.93
N ALA A 276 4.90 9.04 -6.76
CA ALA A 276 6.19 9.33 -7.36
C ALA A 276 7.27 8.35 -6.87
N LEU A 277 7.30 8.06 -5.56
CA LEU A 277 8.21 7.07 -4.98
C LEU A 277 7.89 5.64 -5.47
N ASN A 278 6.62 5.24 -5.49
CA ASN A 278 6.20 3.93 -5.97
C ASN A 278 6.63 3.70 -7.42
N ASN A 279 6.44 4.69 -8.30
CA ASN A 279 6.83 4.60 -9.70
C ASN A 279 8.34 4.43 -9.86
N HIS A 280 9.13 5.23 -9.13
CA HIS A 280 10.59 5.09 -9.14
C HIS A 280 11.02 3.71 -8.62
N PHE A 281 10.45 3.24 -7.51
CA PHE A 281 10.81 1.95 -6.92
C PHE A 281 10.42 0.78 -7.83
N SER A 282 9.23 0.80 -8.42
CA SER A 282 8.77 -0.22 -9.36
C SER A 282 9.67 -0.31 -10.60
N ASP A 283 10.10 0.82 -11.14
CA ASP A 283 11.00 0.86 -12.29
C ASP A 283 12.41 0.42 -11.91
N LYS A 284 12.95 0.89 -10.78
CA LYS A 284 14.35 0.64 -10.40
C LYS A 284 14.59 -0.77 -9.87
N LEU A 285 13.69 -1.30 -9.02
CA LEU A 285 13.92 -2.55 -8.30
C LEU A 285 13.88 -3.79 -9.20
N THR A 286 13.16 -3.72 -10.32
CA THR A 286 13.08 -4.82 -11.31
C THR A 286 14.30 -4.91 -12.24
N LYS A 287 15.33 -4.07 -12.03
CA LYS A 287 16.53 -4.00 -12.88
C LYS A 287 17.79 -4.16 -12.03
N SER A 288 18.62 -5.12 -12.37
CA SER A 288 19.95 -5.31 -11.79
C SER A 288 20.96 -5.69 -12.88
N ARG A 289 22.25 -5.54 -12.57
CA ARG A 289 23.34 -5.88 -13.49
C ARG A 289 23.88 -7.25 -13.14
N LEU A 290 24.01 -8.13 -14.16
CA LEU A 290 24.58 -9.48 -14.03
C LEU A 290 23.92 -10.25 -12.88
N GLN A 291 24.71 -10.83 -11.98
CA GLN A 291 24.19 -11.54 -10.79
C GLN A 291 23.67 -10.58 -9.71
N ARG A 292 24.25 -9.39 -9.60
CA ARG A 292 23.85 -8.31 -8.69
C ARG A 292 24.66 -7.03 -8.92
N ASP A 293 24.02 -5.87 -8.75
CA ASP A 293 24.65 -4.62 -8.32
C ASP A 293 24.01 -4.12 -7.01
N LEU A 294 24.62 -3.13 -6.34
CA LEU A 294 24.17 -2.69 -5.01
C LEU A 294 23.17 -1.53 -5.06
N SER A 295 22.78 -1.04 -6.24
CA SER A 295 21.91 0.14 -6.37
C SER A 295 20.48 -0.08 -5.87
N ASP A 296 20.02 -1.34 -5.81
CA ASP A 296 18.76 -1.75 -5.23
C ASP A 296 18.69 -1.48 -3.71
N SER A 297 19.78 -1.73 -3.01
CA SER A 297 19.86 -1.60 -1.54
C SER A 297 19.52 -0.18 -1.06
N THR A 298 20.02 0.85 -1.75
CA THR A 298 19.69 2.25 -1.43
C THR A 298 18.21 2.54 -1.59
N VAL A 299 17.58 2.00 -2.62
CA VAL A 299 16.15 2.20 -2.92
C VAL A 299 15.28 1.45 -1.93
N LEU A 300 15.57 0.18 -1.66
CA LEU A 300 14.82 -0.66 -0.72
C LEU A 300 14.74 -0.06 0.70
N ARG A 301 15.79 0.61 1.15
CA ARG A 301 15.81 1.30 2.47
C ARG A 301 14.76 2.40 2.59
N ASN A 302 14.26 2.93 1.48
CA ASN A 302 13.26 4.00 1.45
C ASN A 302 11.82 3.47 1.23
N ILE A 303 11.62 2.16 1.10
CA ILE A 303 10.29 1.61 0.78
C ILE A 303 9.24 1.91 1.86
N GLY A 304 9.66 2.02 3.12
CA GLY A 304 8.78 2.41 4.22
C GLY A 304 8.23 3.83 4.09
N THR A 305 8.95 4.73 3.42
CA THR A 305 8.58 6.14 3.26
C THR A 305 7.32 6.29 2.40
N THR A 306 7.22 5.53 1.31
CA THR A 306 6.01 5.57 0.45
C THR A 306 4.76 5.07 1.18
N TYR A 307 4.89 4.00 1.98
CA TYR A 307 3.79 3.53 2.83
C TYR A 307 3.38 4.59 3.86
N GLY A 308 4.35 5.29 4.45
CA GLY A 308 4.11 6.37 5.40
C GLY A 308 3.29 7.51 4.80
N TYR A 309 3.67 8.02 3.62
CA TYR A 309 2.92 9.07 2.92
C TYR A 309 1.50 8.62 2.57
N SER A 310 1.32 7.44 1.99
CA SER A 310 -0.01 6.93 1.68
C SER A 310 -0.87 6.74 2.93
N TYR A 311 -0.32 6.23 4.03
CA TYR A 311 -1.04 6.06 5.29
C TYR A 311 -1.49 7.39 5.90
N LEU A 312 -0.61 8.41 5.90
CA LEU A 312 -0.93 9.77 6.37
C LEU A 312 -2.05 10.39 5.53
N ALA A 313 -1.94 10.27 4.21
CA ALA A 313 -2.95 10.76 3.27
C ALA A 313 -4.33 10.15 3.53
N ILE A 314 -4.40 8.82 3.66
CA ILE A 314 -5.66 8.13 3.93
C ILE A 314 -6.23 8.54 5.30
N SER A 315 -5.36 8.76 6.29
CA SER A 315 -5.78 9.23 7.61
C SER A 315 -6.38 10.64 7.54
N SER A 316 -5.81 11.55 6.74
CA SER A 316 -6.37 12.87 6.47
C SER A 316 -7.70 12.76 5.74
N LEU A 317 -7.77 11.93 4.69
CA LEU A 317 -9.02 11.72 3.94
C LEU A 317 -10.15 11.20 4.82
N VAL A 318 -9.87 10.26 5.72
CA VAL A 318 -10.84 9.76 6.72
C VAL A 318 -11.37 10.90 7.60
N LYS A 319 -10.52 11.82 8.05
CA LYS A 319 -10.94 13.01 8.80
C LYS A 319 -11.84 13.91 7.97
N GLY A 320 -11.44 14.24 6.74
CA GLY A 320 -12.20 15.08 5.83
C GLY A 320 -13.58 14.51 5.53
N LEU A 321 -13.67 13.22 5.20
CA LEU A 321 -14.94 12.52 4.92
C LEU A 321 -15.92 12.58 6.10
N ASN A 322 -15.44 12.49 7.33
CA ASN A 322 -16.29 12.58 8.52
C ASN A 322 -16.82 13.99 8.80
N LYS A 323 -16.20 15.02 8.21
CA LYS A 323 -16.64 16.42 8.31
C LYS A 323 -17.67 16.81 7.24
N LEU A 324 -17.79 16.04 6.13
CA LEU A 324 -18.69 16.38 5.03
C LEU A 324 -20.16 16.43 5.45
N THR A 325 -20.87 17.42 4.94
CA THR A 325 -22.32 17.59 5.08
C THR A 325 -22.88 18.10 3.77
N PRO A 326 -23.86 17.43 3.13
CA PRO A 326 -24.50 17.92 1.91
C PRO A 326 -25.25 19.22 2.18
N ASN A 327 -25.08 20.21 1.33
CA ASN A 327 -25.83 21.44 1.34
C ASN A 327 -27.14 21.27 0.51
N LYS A 328 -28.16 20.73 1.15
CA LYS A 328 -29.40 20.35 0.48
C LYS A 328 -30.08 21.54 -0.24
N LYS A 329 -29.95 22.76 0.31
CA LYS A 329 -30.53 23.97 -0.30
C LYS A 329 -29.82 24.27 -1.62
N SER A 330 -28.51 24.43 -1.60
CA SER A 330 -27.71 24.69 -2.79
C SER A 330 -27.93 23.64 -3.89
N ILE A 331 -27.95 22.34 -3.49
CA ILE A 331 -28.20 21.22 -4.39
C ILE A 331 -29.60 21.32 -5.06
N SER A 332 -30.65 21.66 -4.29
CA SER A 332 -31.99 21.81 -4.82
C SER A 332 -32.09 23.01 -5.76
N ASP A 333 -31.53 24.15 -5.34
CA ASP A 333 -31.53 25.37 -6.14
C ASP A 333 -30.77 25.15 -7.48
N GLU A 334 -29.67 24.40 -7.47
CA GLU A 334 -28.93 24.09 -8.70
C GLU A 334 -29.75 23.19 -9.64
N LEU A 335 -30.46 22.19 -9.13
CA LEU A 335 -31.36 21.34 -9.93
C LEU A 335 -32.52 22.16 -10.53
N ASP A 336 -33.15 23.02 -9.72
CA ASP A 336 -34.30 23.83 -10.15
C ASP A 336 -33.91 24.91 -11.16
N ASN A 337 -32.62 25.26 -11.28
CA ASN A 337 -32.10 26.21 -12.25
C ASN A 337 -31.59 25.60 -13.56
N ASN A 338 -31.71 24.27 -13.75
CA ASN A 338 -31.14 23.56 -14.91
C ASN A 338 -32.10 22.50 -15.48
N TRP A 339 -33.34 22.90 -15.78
CA TRP A 339 -34.37 22.00 -16.33
C TRP A 339 -34.02 21.44 -17.71
N GLU A 340 -33.19 22.14 -18.49
CA GLU A 340 -32.72 21.72 -19.81
C GLU A 340 -32.01 20.37 -19.81
N VAL A 341 -31.49 19.93 -18.68
CA VAL A 341 -30.80 18.58 -18.56
C VAL A 341 -31.78 17.43 -18.77
N LEU A 342 -33.10 17.66 -18.60
CA LEU A 342 -34.12 16.64 -18.84
C LEU A 342 -34.31 16.34 -20.33
N THR A 343 -33.80 17.18 -21.24
CA THR A 343 -33.92 16.97 -22.69
C THR A 343 -33.27 15.65 -23.15
N GLU A 344 -32.29 15.11 -22.45
CA GLU A 344 -31.71 13.78 -22.73
C GLU A 344 -32.77 12.68 -22.54
N ALA A 345 -33.48 12.69 -21.42
CA ALA A 345 -34.54 11.72 -21.15
C ALA A 345 -35.71 11.86 -22.12
N VAL A 346 -36.15 13.09 -22.37
CA VAL A 346 -37.22 13.39 -23.32
C VAL A 346 -36.86 12.96 -24.72
N GLN A 347 -35.63 13.22 -25.19
CA GLN A 347 -35.12 12.76 -26.48
C GLN A 347 -35.18 11.24 -26.60
N THR A 348 -34.83 10.53 -25.55
CA THR A 348 -34.82 9.07 -25.54
C THR A 348 -36.23 8.53 -25.67
N VAL A 349 -37.22 9.11 -24.95
CA VAL A 349 -38.62 8.74 -25.08
C VAL A 349 -39.16 9.06 -26.47
N MET A 350 -38.90 10.25 -27.02
CA MET A 350 -39.29 10.63 -28.38
C MET A 350 -38.79 9.64 -29.44
N ARG A 351 -37.54 9.17 -29.31
CA ARG A 351 -36.98 8.13 -30.18
C ARG A 351 -37.67 6.79 -30.03
N TYR A 352 -38.00 6.40 -28.81
CA TYR A 352 -38.77 5.17 -28.54
C TYR A 352 -40.15 5.21 -29.20
N GLU A 353 -40.80 6.37 -29.21
CA GLU A 353 -42.09 6.64 -29.88
C GLU A 353 -41.97 6.83 -31.41
N GLY A 354 -40.77 6.65 -32.01
CA GLY A 354 -40.55 6.70 -33.46
C GLY A 354 -40.37 8.09 -34.06
N ILE A 355 -40.04 9.10 -33.25
CA ILE A 355 -39.76 10.45 -33.74
C ILE A 355 -38.31 10.55 -34.22
N ASN A 356 -38.09 10.61 -35.53
CA ASN A 356 -36.77 10.52 -36.15
C ASN A 356 -35.86 11.74 -35.86
N ASP A 357 -36.40 12.92 -35.73
CA ASP A 357 -35.67 14.19 -35.55
C ASP A 357 -35.71 14.71 -34.09
N ALA A 358 -35.97 13.82 -33.13
CA ALA A 358 -36.11 14.16 -31.71
C ALA A 358 -34.97 15.03 -31.17
N TYR A 359 -33.73 14.69 -31.51
CA TYR A 359 -32.54 15.46 -31.07
C TYR A 359 -32.55 16.90 -31.63
N GLU A 360 -32.83 17.07 -32.92
CA GLU A 360 -32.78 18.38 -33.57
C GLU A 360 -33.92 19.29 -33.07
N GLN A 361 -35.08 18.71 -32.76
CA GLN A 361 -36.19 19.46 -32.16
C GLN A 361 -35.81 19.97 -30.76
N LEU A 362 -35.30 19.10 -29.89
CA LEU A 362 -34.93 19.48 -28.54
C LEU A 362 -33.71 20.42 -28.49
N LYS A 363 -32.74 20.23 -29.40
CA LYS A 363 -31.61 21.13 -29.56
C LYS A 363 -32.02 22.57 -29.87
N LYS A 364 -33.02 22.78 -30.75
CA LYS A 364 -33.60 24.11 -31.06
C LYS A 364 -34.22 24.74 -29.84
N LEU A 365 -34.85 23.97 -28.94
CA LEU A 365 -35.49 24.45 -27.73
C LEU A 365 -34.51 24.78 -26.60
N SER A 366 -33.50 23.96 -26.40
CA SER A 366 -32.69 24.00 -25.19
C SER A 366 -31.30 24.62 -25.36
N ARG A 367 -30.71 24.58 -26.57
CA ARG A 367 -29.33 25.06 -26.75
C ARG A 367 -29.24 26.58 -26.66
N GLY A 368 -28.58 27.06 -25.59
CA GLY A 368 -28.44 28.49 -25.29
C GLY A 368 -29.65 29.09 -24.61
N ASN A 369 -30.70 28.32 -24.34
CA ASN A 369 -31.91 28.77 -23.67
C ASN A 369 -32.04 28.09 -22.30
N LYS A 370 -32.41 28.86 -21.27
CA LYS A 370 -32.83 28.29 -19.98
C LYS A 370 -34.28 27.82 -20.11
N LEU A 371 -34.51 26.58 -19.70
CA LEU A 371 -35.86 26.04 -19.57
C LEU A 371 -36.31 26.22 -18.12
N ASN A 372 -37.57 26.67 -17.96
CA ASN A 372 -38.23 26.80 -16.67
C ASN A 372 -39.20 25.64 -16.46
N LYS A 373 -39.57 25.43 -15.20
CA LYS A 373 -40.55 24.41 -14.79
C LYS A 373 -41.89 24.62 -15.47
#